data_b5680f527da965c060aad66cb88dfa62
#
_entry.id   b5680f527da965c060aad66cb88dfa62
#
_cell.length_a   1.000
_cell.length_b   1.000
_cell.length_c   1.000
_cell.angle_alpha   90.00
_cell.angle_beta   90.00
_cell.angle_gamma   90.00
#
_symmetry.space_group_name_H-M   'P 1'
#
loop_
_entity.id
_entity.type
_entity.pdbx_description
1 polymer ?
#
loop_
_entity_poly.entity_id
_entity_poly.type
_entity_poly.pdbx_seq_one_letter_code
_entity_poly.pdbx_strand_id
1 'polypeptide(L)'
;EFVSFGVEECEYGYRDSIFKDPEVKGRYIVTHVVFALSRTPQPRLEYGHLKAAVESAGSELTAALIRKVIIKIRKEKLPEPSVMGSAGSFFKNPVMSAGQFAHIEAAAKAVHGPDCIVPHYDLPDGTVKVPAAWMIEQCGWKGRRSGGAAVWDKQPLVIVNYTGEAYPEEIVGLEKRIIASVKAKFGVDLHPEVEHV
;
A
#
# COMPACT_ATOMS: atom_id res chain seq x y z
N GLU A 1 -27.58 12.16 13.86
CA GLU A 1 -28.22 10.84 14.02
C GLU A 1 -27.18 9.75 13.83
N PHE A 2 -27.24 8.66 14.64
CA PHE A 2 -26.39 7.48 14.44
C PHE A 2 -27.11 6.49 13.53
N VAL A 3 -26.39 6.01 12.53
CA VAL A 3 -26.86 4.97 11.60
C VAL A 3 -25.88 3.81 11.64
N SER A 4 -26.38 2.58 11.60
CA SER A 4 -25.55 1.37 11.53
C SER A 4 -25.67 0.72 10.16
N PHE A 5 -24.57 0.31 9.60
CA PHE A 5 -24.50 -0.42 8.34
C PHE A 5 -24.05 -1.87 8.60
N GLY A 6 -24.75 -2.83 8.04
CA GLY A 6 -24.32 -4.22 8.01
C GLY A 6 -23.15 -4.44 7.04
N VAL A 7 -22.54 -5.63 7.11
CA VAL A 7 -21.38 -5.99 6.27
C VAL A 7 -21.72 -5.86 4.79
N GLU A 8 -22.88 -6.37 4.38
CA GLU A 8 -23.36 -6.34 2.98
C GLU A 8 -23.59 -4.89 2.51
N GLU A 9 -24.16 -4.05 3.38
CA GLU A 9 -24.40 -2.64 3.07
C GLU A 9 -23.13 -1.81 2.96
N CYS A 10 -22.03 -2.26 3.57
CA CYS A 10 -20.74 -1.60 3.49
C CYS A 10 -20.01 -1.84 2.16
N GLU A 11 -20.39 -2.86 1.39
CA GLU A 11 -19.80 -3.20 0.08
C GLU A 11 -18.26 -3.22 0.10
N TYR A 12 -17.67 -3.89 1.09
CA TYR A 12 -16.21 -3.91 1.26
C TYR A 12 -15.48 -4.58 0.10
N GLY A 13 -14.60 -3.83 -0.54
CA GLY A 13 -13.68 -4.28 -1.57
C GLY A 13 -12.20 -3.99 -1.25
N TYR A 14 -11.32 -4.24 -2.23
CA TYR A 14 -9.91 -3.87 -2.08
C TYR A 14 -9.74 -2.35 -2.06
N ARG A 15 -9.46 -1.80 -0.90
CA ARG A 15 -9.34 -0.36 -0.68
C ARG A 15 -10.62 0.41 -1.08
N ASP A 16 -11.76 -0.24 -0.97
CA ASP A 16 -13.06 0.28 -1.37
C ASP A 16 -14.17 -0.06 -0.38
N SER A 17 -15.21 0.74 -0.38
CA SER A 17 -16.45 0.55 0.37
C SER A 17 -17.47 1.59 -0.08
N ILE A 18 -18.74 1.41 0.30
CA ILE A 18 -19.81 2.40 0.06
C ILE A 18 -19.44 3.84 0.49
N PHE A 19 -18.62 4.00 1.53
CA PHE A 19 -18.20 5.33 2.03
C PHE A 19 -17.25 6.07 1.07
N LYS A 20 -16.76 5.41 0.02
CA LYS A 20 -15.95 6.00 -1.06
C LYS A 20 -16.73 6.28 -2.33
N ASP A 21 -17.98 5.80 -2.40
CA ASP A 21 -18.90 6.13 -3.48
C ASP A 21 -19.10 7.65 -3.55
N PRO A 22 -19.00 8.28 -4.72
CA PRO A 22 -19.16 9.74 -4.88
C PRO A 22 -20.48 10.28 -4.33
N GLU A 23 -21.57 9.49 -4.36
CA GLU A 23 -22.88 9.87 -3.84
C GLU A 23 -22.98 9.79 -2.32
N VAL A 24 -22.10 9.01 -1.67
CA VAL A 24 -22.10 8.75 -0.22
C VAL A 24 -20.97 9.48 0.48
N LYS A 25 -19.88 9.71 -0.21
CA LYS A 25 -18.66 10.35 0.32
C LYS A 25 -18.97 11.69 0.96
N GLY A 26 -18.50 11.87 2.20
CA GLY A 26 -18.71 13.09 2.98
C GLY A 26 -20.08 13.20 3.67
N ARG A 27 -21.00 12.25 3.47
CA ARG A 27 -22.31 12.23 4.14
C ARG A 27 -22.29 11.59 5.52
N TYR A 28 -21.27 10.74 5.79
CA TYR A 28 -21.12 9.99 7.03
C TYR A 28 -19.73 10.18 7.64
N ILE A 29 -19.67 10.11 8.95
CA ILE A 29 -18.45 10.01 9.74
C ILE A 29 -18.47 8.66 10.42
N VAL A 30 -17.52 7.78 10.10
CA VAL A 30 -17.39 6.47 10.75
C VAL A 30 -16.87 6.68 12.18
N THR A 31 -17.71 6.44 13.17
CA THR A 31 -17.37 6.60 14.58
C THR A 31 -16.96 5.27 15.24
N HIS A 32 -17.55 4.17 14.83
CA HIS A 32 -17.33 2.84 15.40
C HIS A 32 -17.27 1.78 14.31
N VAL A 33 -16.45 0.78 14.53
CA VAL A 33 -16.42 -0.46 13.74
C VAL A 33 -16.55 -1.64 14.69
N VAL A 34 -17.51 -2.52 14.44
CA VAL A 34 -17.76 -3.71 15.25
C VAL A 34 -17.14 -4.93 14.58
N PHE A 35 -16.23 -5.61 15.28
CA PHE A 35 -15.58 -6.82 14.81
C PHE A 35 -16.13 -8.06 15.50
N ALA A 36 -16.55 -9.06 14.74
CA ALA A 36 -16.80 -10.41 15.25
C ALA A 36 -15.47 -11.14 15.43
N LEU A 37 -15.06 -11.36 16.65
CA LEU A 37 -13.78 -11.99 16.98
C LEU A 37 -14.00 -13.42 17.46
N SER A 38 -13.07 -14.33 17.12
CA SER A 38 -13.04 -15.71 17.63
C SER A 38 -12.04 -15.83 18.78
N ARG A 39 -12.39 -16.65 19.79
CA ARG A 39 -11.45 -17.05 20.85
C ARG A 39 -10.47 -18.12 20.39
N THR A 40 -10.79 -18.83 19.31
CA THR A 40 -9.90 -19.81 18.67
C THR A 40 -9.18 -19.13 17.53
N PRO A 41 -7.87 -18.84 17.66
CA PRO A 41 -7.12 -18.13 16.61
C PRO A 41 -7.03 -18.97 15.34
N GLN A 42 -7.29 -18.34 14.19
CA GLN A 42 -7.02 -18.89 12.87
C GLN A 42 -6.15 -17.88 12.11
N PRO A 43 -4.84 -17.86 12.39
CA PRO A 43 -3.95 -16.86 11.82
C PRO A 43 -3.74 -17.09 10.32
N ARG A 44 -3.83 -16.00 9.56
CA ARG A 44 -3.46 -15.97 8.13
C ARG A 44 -2.06 -15.40 8.02
N LEU A 45 -1.08 -16.26 7.70
CA LEU A 45 0.34 -15.91 7.68
C LEU A 45 0.93 -15.81 6.27
N GLU A 46 0.11 -15.94 5.24
CA GLU A 46 0.55 -16.01 3.84
C GLU A 46 1.03 -14.66 3.29
N TYR A 47 0.83 -13.57 4.04
CA TYR A 47 1.22 -12.24 3.59
C TYR A 47 2.74 -12.02 3.68
N GLY A 48 3.39 -11.91 2.55
CA GLY A 48 4.83 -11.63 2.44
C GLY A 48 5.69 -12.68 3.17
N HIS A 49 6.63 -12.20 4.00
CA HIS A 49 7.54 -13.05 4.78
C HIS A 49 7.05 -13.31 6.21
N LEU A 50 5.79 -13.02 6.52
CA LEU A 50 5.27 -13.11 7.89
C LEU A 50 5.37 -14.52 8.45
N LYS A 51 5.02 -15.56 7.66
CA LYS A 51 5.09 -16.96 8.07
C LYS A 51 6.51 -17.33 8.52
N ALA A 52 7.48 -17.11 7.66
CA ALA A 52 8.89 -17.43 7.97
C ALA A 52 9.41 -16.64 9.18
N ALA A 53 9.02 -15.36 9.31
CA ALA A 53 9.41 -14.53 10.44
C ALA A 53 8.80 -15.00 11.76
N VAL A 54 7.55 -15.48 11.76
CA VAL A 54 6.88 -16.04 12.95
C VAL A 54 7.50 -17.38 13.33
N GLU A 55 7.72 -18.27 12.37
CA GLU A 55 8.36 -19.58 12.59
C GLU A 55 9.78 -19.42 13.17
N SER A 56 10.53 -18.41 12.70
CA SER A 56 11.87 -18.10 13.23
C SER A 56 11.87 -17.46 14.62
N ALA A 57 10.77 -16.87 15.04
CA ALA A 57 10.68 -16.12 16.30
C ALA A 57 10.24 -16.97 17.51
N GLY A 58 9.66 -18.15 17.29
CA GLY A 58 9.23 -19.05 18.37
C GLY A 58 8.54 -20.30 17.86
N SER A 59 8.43 -21.30 18.72
CA SER A 59 7.84 -22.60 18.41
C SER A 59 6.33 -22.66 18.63
N GLU A 60 5.78 -21.78 19.46
CA GLU A 60 4.35 -21.76 19.77
C GLU A 60 3.67 -20.60 19.04
N LEU A 61 2.71 -20.94 18.17
CA LEU A 61 1.95 -19.97 17.39
C LEU A 61 0.86 -19.30 18.22
N THR A 62 1.18 -18.16 18.83
CA THR A 62 0.24 -17.37 19.62
C THR A 62 -0.05 -16.03 18.95
N ALA A 63 -1.23 -15.46 19.23
CA ALA A 63 -1.57 -14.10 18.77
C ALA A 63 -0.56 -13.05 19.26
N ALA A 64 -0.03 -13.22 20.48
CA ALA A 64 0.98 -12.36 21.06
C ALA A 64 2.31 -12.42 20.27
N LEU A 65 2.76 -13.62 19.89
CA LEU A 65 3.95 -13.79 19.06
C LEU A 65 3.78 -13.14 17.68
N ILE A 66 2.66 -13.43 17.01
CA ILE A 66 2.34 -12.86 15.69
C ILE A 66 2.34 -11.33 15.76
N ARG A 67 1.67 -10.75 16.76
CA ARG A 67 1.65 -9.29 16.97
C ARG A 67 3.05 -8.73 17.16
N LYS A 68 3.89 -9.37 17.97
CA LYS A 68 5.28 -8.95 18.22
C LYS A 68 6.10 -8.94 16.93
N VAL A 69 5.97 -9.99 16.12
CA VAL A 69 6.66 -10.11 14.82
C VAL A 69 6.20 -9.04 13.84
N ILE A 70 4.87 -8.82 13.74
CA ILE A 70 4.31 -7.78 12.87
C ILE A 70 4.83 -6.39 13.27
N ILE A 71 4.84 -6.07 14.56
CA ILE A 71 5.38 -4.79 15.06
C ILE A 71 6.84 -4.62 14.67
N LYS A 72 7.66 -5.68 14.82
CA LYS A 72 9.07 -5.66 14.43
C LYS A 72 9.22 -5.38 12.94
N ILE A 73 8.53 -6.13 12.07
CA ILE A 73 8.57 -5.95 10.61
C ILE A 73 8.15 -4.51 10.23
N ARG A 74 7.10 -3.99 10.85
CA ARG A 74 6.62 -2.63 10.58
C ARG A 74 7.63 -1.57 10.98
N LYS A 75 8.26 -1.69 12.14
CA LYS A 75 9.32 -0.77 12.60
C LYS A 75 10.55 -0.78 11.70
N GLU A 76 10.87 -1.92 11.11
CA GLU A 76 11.98 -2.03 10.15
C GLU A 76 11.68 -1.36 8.80
N LYS A 77 10.42 -1.40 8.36
CA LYS A 77 9.99 -0.92 7.04
C LYS A 77 9.43 0.50 7.03
N LEU A 78 8.76 0.94 8.08
CA LEU A 78 8.04 2.20 8.11
C LEU A 78 8.76 3.22 8.99
N PRO A 79 8.64 4.51 8.68
CA PRO A 79 9.15 5.56 9.55
C PRO A 79 8.41 5.54 10.90
N GLU A 80 9.09 5.90 11.97
CA GLU A 80 8.47 6.07 13.28
C GLU A 80 7.69 7.39 13.28
N PRO A 81 6.35 7.37 13.47
CA PRO A 81 5.52 8.58 13.33
C PRO A 81 5.88 9.72 14.29
N SER A 82 6.43 9.41 15.47
CA SER A 82 6.91 10.40 16.44
C SER A 82 8.18 11.12 16.00
N VAL A 83 8.92 10.56 15.02
CA VAL A 83 10.19 11.11 14.51
C VAL A 83 10.00 11.72 13.13
N MET A 84 9.19 11.10 12.28
CA MET A 84 9.03 11.52 10.90
C MET A 84 7.58 11.39 10.46
N GLY A 85 6.96 12.52 10.09
CA GLY A 85 5.59 12.56 9.62
C GLY A 85 5.41 11.83 8.30
N SER A 86 4.37 11.03 8.20
CA SER A 86 3.92 10.38 6.95
C SER A 86 2.43 10.08 7.00
N ALA A 87 1.81 9.96 5.83
CA ALA A 87 0.42 9.52 5.69
C ALA A 87 0.30 7.99 5.49
N GLY A 88 1.37 7.23 5.76
CA GLY A 88 1.43 5.80 5.50
C GLY A 88 1.64 5.46 4.02
N SER A 89 1.05 4.35 3.55
CA SER A 89 1.09 4.01 2.12
C SER A 89 0.31 5.04 1.32
N PHE A 90 1.00 5.74 0.42
CA PHE A 90 0.43 6.89 -0.29
C PHE A 90 -0.40 6.49 -1.51
N PHE A 91 -0.07 5.37 -2.15
CA PHE A 91 -0.71 4.91 -3.38
C PHE A 91 -1.38 3.54 -3.22
N LYS A 92 -2.50 3.34 -3.93
CA LYS A 92 -3.08 2.02 -4.11
C LYS A 92 -2.21 1.19 -5.06
N ASN A 93 -2.16 -0.13 -4.85
CA ASN A 93 -1.59 -1.01 -5.86
C ASN A 93 -2.52 -1.04 -7.08
N PRO A 94 -2.04 -0.73 -8.29
CA PRO A 94 -2.86 -0.76 -9.47
C PRO A 94 -3.30 -2.19 -9.81
N VAL A 95 -4.54 -2.30 -10.28
CA VAL A 95 -5.13 -3.51 -10.86
C VAL A 95 -5.28 -3.26 -12.35
N MET A 96 -4.87 -4.23 -13.16
CA MET A 96 -4.83 -4.10 -14.61
C MET A 96 -5.21 -5.40 -15.31
N SER A 97 -5.48 -5.35 -16.60
CA SER A 97 -5.70 -6.55 -17.40
C SER A 97 -4.42 -7.40 -17.52
N ALA A 98 -4.57 -8.71 -17.73
CA ALA A 98 -3.45 -9.61 -17.99
C ALA A 98 -2.61 -9.14 -19.19
N GLY A 99 -3.24 -8.55 -20.22
CA GLY A 99 -2.53 -8.00 -21.38
C GLY A 99 -1.65 -6.80 -21.03
N GLN A 100 -2.12 -5.87 -20.20
CA GLN A 100 -1.30 -4.75 -19.72
C GLN A 100 -0.13 -5.27 -18.87
N PHE A 101 -0.38 -6.24 -17.99
CA PHE A 101 0.69 -6.85 -17.18
C PHE A 101 1.75 -7.52 -18.05
N ALA A 102 1.37 -8.27 -19.08
CA ALA A 102 2.30 -8.91 -19.99
C ALA A 102 3.23 -7.90 -20.69
N HIS A 103 2.74 -6.72 -21.05
CA HIS A 103 3.58 -5.65 -21.61
C HIS A 103 4.61 -5.12 -20.59
N ILE A 104 4.19 -4.95 -19.33
CA ILE A 104 5.09 -4.50 -18.25
C ILE A 104 6.17 -5.57 -17.99
N GLU A 105 5.78 -6.85 -17.95
CA GLU A 105 6.70 -7.95 -17.74
C GLU A 105 7.73 -8.06 -18.89
N ALA A 106 7.28 -7.96 -20.13
CA ALA A 106 8.15 -7.96 -21.31
C ALA A 106 9.13 -6.78 -21.28
N ALA A 107 8.67 -5.59 -20.95
CA ALA A 107 9.51 -4.40 -20.81
C ALA A 107 10.54 -4.55 -19.67
N ALA A 108 10.14 -5.12 -18.54
CA ALA A 108 11.04 -5.38 -17.42
C ALA A 108 12.12 -6.41 -17.80
N LYS A 109 11.74 -7.51 -18.46
CA LYS A 109 12.69 -8.53 -18.96
C LYS A 109 13.66 -7.98 -20.00
N ALA A 110 13.22 -7.07 -20.86
CA ALA A 110 14.09 -6.41 -21.85
C ALA A 110 15.17 -5.54 -21.19
N VAL A 111 14.88 -4.94 -20.02
CA VAL A 111 15.82 -4.05 -19.31
C VAL A 111 16.71 -4.83 -18.33
N HIS A 112 16.14 -5.82 -17.62
CA HIS A 112 16.80 -6.48 -16.48
C HIS A 112 17.19 -7.94 -16.77
N GLY A 113 16.92 -8.43 -17.98
CA GLY A 113 17.19 -9.79 -18.40
C GLY A 113 15.99 -10.74 -18.28
N PRO A 114 16.06 -11.91 -18.94
CA PRO A 114 14.92 -12.84 -19.07
C PRO A 114 14.44 -13.41 -17.73
N ASP A 115 15.30 -13.46 -16.73
CA ASP A 115 14.98 -13.98 -15.39
C ASP A 115 14.32 -12.92 -14.47
N CYS A 116 14.07 -11.72 -14.98
CA CYS A 116 13.40 -10.67 -14.23
C CYS A 116 11.96 -11.07 -13.93
N ILE A 117 11.63 -11.11 -12.64
CA ILE A 117 10.26 -11.37 -12.16
C ILE A 117 9.64 -10.07 -11.71
N VAL A 118 8.53 -9.67 -12.35
CA VAL A 118 7.70 -8.58 -11.89
C VAL A 118 6.79 -9.10 -10.76
N PRO A 119 6.88 -8.57 -9.53
CA PRO A 119 6.01 -8.99 -8.45
C PRO A 119 4.55 -8.67 -8.79
N HIS A 120 3.66 -9.65 -8.62
CA HIS A 120 2.24 -9.49 -8.90
C HIS A 120 1.37 -10.46 -8.10
N TYR A 121 0.07 -10.24 -8.14
CA TYR A 121 -0.95 -11.11 -7.57
C TYR A 121 -2.07 -11.28 -8.60
N ASP A 122 -2.32 -12.50 -9.00
CA ASP A 122 -3.47 -12.83 -9.84
C ASP A 122 -4.76 -12.72 -9.02
N LEU A 123 -5.78 -12.11 -9.61
CA LEU A 123 -7.08 -11.95 -8.99
C LEU A 123 -8.09 -12.92 -9.61
N PRO A 124 -9.16 -13.31 -8.87
CA PRO A 124 -10.13 -14.30 -9.33
C PRO A 124 -10.88 -13.91 -10.61
N ASP A 125 -10.96 -12.62 -10.92
CA ASP A 125 -11.59 -12.07 -12.12
C ASP A 125 -10.67 -12.05 -13.36
N GLY A 126 -9.46 -12.61 -13.25
CA GLY A 126 -8.48 -12.63 -14.33
C GLY A 126 -7.68 -11.32 -14.49
N THR A 127 -7.87 -10.36 -13.60
CA THR A 127 -7.02 -9.17 -13.52
C THR A 127 -5.77 -9.44 -12.69
N VAL A 128 -4.79 -8.55 -12.81
CA VAL A 128 -3.49 -8.67 -12.12
C VAL A 128 -3.25 -7.42 -11.29
N LYS A 129 -2.93 -7.60 -10.02
CA LYS A 129 -2.55 -6.53 -9.11
C LYS A 129 -1.04 -6.45 -8.98
N VAL A 130 -0.46 -5.31 -9.31
CA VAL A 130 1.00 -5.08 -9.25
C VAL A 130 1.34 -4.15 -8.08
N PRO A 131 2.37 -4.45 -7.27
CA PRO A 131 2.80 -3.55 -6.19
C PRO A 131 3.26 -2.19 -6.73
N ALA A 132 2.57 -1.11 -6.35
CA ALA A 132 2.96 0.24 -6.72
C ALA A 132 4.37 0.59 -6.19
N ALA A 133 4.78 0.03 -5.05
CA ALA A 133 6.13 0.17 -4.52
C ALA A 133 7.20 -0.24 -5.52
N TRP A 134 7.00 -1.37 -6.21
CA TRP A 134 7.91 -1.84 -7.25
C TRP A 134 7.98 -0.86 -8.43
N MET A 135 6.84 -0.39 -8.93
CA MET A 135 6.81 0.57 -10.03
C MET A 135 7.51 1.89 -9.68
N ILE A 136 7.28 2.39 -8.47
CA ILE A 136 7.91 3.62 -7.95
C ILE A 136 9.43 3.44 -7.82
N GLU A 137 9.89 2.29 -7.33
CA GLU A 137 11.31 1.93 -7.24
C GLU A 137 11.94 1.82 -8.62
N GLN A 138 11.26 1.18 -9.60
CA GLN A 138 11.72 1.09 -10.99
C GLN A 138 11.81 2.46 -11.70
N CYS A 139 11.09 3.47 -11.22
CA CYS A 139 11.20 4.86 -11.66
C CYS A 139 12.32 5.64 -10.94
N GLY A 140 13.08 4.99 -10.05
CA GLY A 140 14.21 5.60 -9.33
C GLY A 140 13.79 6.57 -8.23
N TRP A 141 12.58 6.45 -7.68
CA TRP A 141 12.08 7.33 -6.62
C TRP A 141 12.44 6.89 -5.21
N LYS A 142 12.79 5.64 -4.98
CA LYS A 142 13.16 5.12 -3.66
C LYS A 142 14.29 5.94 -3.01
N GLY A 143 14.05 6.48 -1.82
CA GLY A 143 14.99 7.33 -1.09
C GLY A 143 15.20 8.73 -1.68
N ARG A 144 14.51 9.11 -2.75
CA ARG A 144 14.69 10.40 -3.42
C ARG A 144 13.99 11.52 -2.67
N ARG A 145 14.70 12.62 -2.48
CA ARG A 145 14.21 13.85 -1.85
C ARG A 145 13.73 14.87 -2.86
N SER A 146 12.81 15.72 -2.43
CA SER A 146 12.32 16.85 -3.18
C SER A 146 11.84 17.95 -2.22
N GLY A 147 12.66 18.98 -2.04
CA GLY A 147 12.44 19.97 -0.99
C GLY A 147 12.42 19.33 0.38
N GLY A 148 11.39 19.63 1.18
CA GLY A 148 11.18 19.05 2.51
C GLY A 148 10.60 17.64 2.49
N ALA A 149 10.11 17.15 1.34
CA ALA A 149 9.51 15.83 1.18
C ALA A 149 10.49 14.79 0.65
N ALA A 150 10.25 13.50 0.94
CA ALA A 150 11.00 12.40 0.35
C ALA A 150 10.15 11.15 0.17
N VAL A 151 10.56 10.27 -0.75
CA VAL A 151 10.10 8.88 -0.79
C VAL A 151 10.95 8.08 0.20
N TRP A 152 10.27 7.34 1.08
CA TRP A 152 10.97 6.56 2.10
C TRP A 152 11.83 5.44 1.49
N ASP A 153 13.06 5.32 1.96
CA ASP A 153 14.07 4.41 1.39
C ASP A 153 13.78 2.92 1.65
N LYS A 154 13.05 2.59 2.73
CA LYS A 154 12.69 1.22 3.08
C LYS A 154 11.35 0.77 2.54
N GLN A 155 10.49 1.72 2.13
CA GLN A 155 9.18 1.45 1.56
C GLN A 155 8.76 2.55 0.58
N PRO A 156 8.94 2.35 -0.75
CA PRO A 156 8.68 3.38 -1.76
C PRO A 156 7.23 3.87 -1.86
N LEU A 157 6.28 3.14 -1.24
CA LEU A 157 4.89 3.60 -1.13
C LEU A 157 4.70 4.77 -0.15
N VAL A 158 5.69 5.04 0.70
CA VAL A 158 5.56 6.03 1.77
C VAL A 158 6.24 7.31 1.37
N ILE A 159 5.48 8.40 1.35
CA ILE A 159 6.03 9.77 1.26
C ILE A 159 6.12 10.31 2.67
N VAL A 160 7.26 10.91 3.00
CA VAL A 160 7.56 11.43 4.33
C VAL A 160 7.82 12.94 4.28
N ASN A 161 7.45 13.62 5.37
CA ASN A 161 7.94 14.95 5.69
C ASN A 161 9.36 14.82 6.26
N TYR A 162 10.34 14.84 5.34
CA TYR A 162 11.73 14.51 5.65
C TYR A 162 12.41 15.52 6.56
N THR A 163 12.12 16.80 6.38
CA THR A 163 12.69 17.89 7.19
C THR A 163 11.90 18.17 8.47
N GLY A 164 10.65 17.69 8.55
CA GLY A 164 9.69 18.08 9.58
C GLY A 164 8.94 19.38 9.25
N GLU A 165 9.37 20.12 8.23
CA GLU A 165 8.85 21.43 7.84
C GLU A 165 8.33 21.48 6.39
N ALA A 166 8.15 20.31 5.75
CA ALA A 166 7.62 20.26 4.39
C ALA A 166 6.20 20.82 4.32
N TYR A 167 5.97 21.70 3.35
CA TYR A 167 4.63 22.20 3.05
C TYR A 167 3.80 21.14 2.30
N PRO A 168 2.45 21.14 2.43
CA PRO A 168 1.58 20.21 1.71
C PRO A 168 1.82 20.19 0.21
N GLU A 169 2.13 21.35 -0.40
CA GLU A 169 2.40 21.49 -1.82
C GLU A 169 3.65 20.72 -2.27
N GLU A 170 4.64 20.56 -1.39
CA GLU A 170 5.85 19.78 -1.68
C GLU A 170 5.52 18.28 -1.71
N ILE A 171 4.67 17.81 -0.79
CA ILE A 171 4.17 16.43 -0.75
C ILE A 171 3.35 16.13 -2.01
N VAL A 172 2.36 16.98 -2.33
CA VAL A 172 1.50 16.85 -3.52
C VAL A 172 2.32 16.99 -4.80
N GLY A 173 3.30 17.88 -4.82
CA GLY A 173 4.22 18.04 -5.96
C GLY A 173 5.08 16.80 -6.19
N LEU A 174 5.54 16.13 -5.14
CA LEU A 174 6.28 14.87 -5.22
C LEU A 174 5.37 13.73 -5.71
N GLU A 175 4.16 13.62 -5.15
CA GLU A 175 3.12 12.68 -5.61
C GLU A 175 2.88 12.77 -7.11
N LYS A 176 2.57 13.97 -7.62
CA LYS A 176 2.29 14.21 -9.05
C LYS A 176 3.46 13.77 -9.95
N ARG A 177 4.70 14.02 -9.53
CA ARG A 177 5.88 13.58 -10.28
C ARG A 177 6.05 12.07 -10.28
N ILE A 178 5.75 11.40 -9.18
CA ILE A 178 5.76 9.94 -9.10
C ILE A 178 4.71 9.37 -10.06
N ILE A 179 3.46 9.87 -10.01
CA ILE A 179 2.37 9.46 -10.91
C ILE A 179 2.80 9.63 -12.38
N ALA A 180 3.31 10.80 -12.73
CA ALA A 180 3.76 11.09 -14.10
C ALA A 180 4.88 10.14 -14.56
N SER A 181 5.85 9.84 -13.68
CA SER A 181 6.95 8.92 -13.97
C SER A 181 6.47 7.49 -14.21
N VAL A 182 5.55 7.00 -13.37
CA VAL A 182 4.98 5.65 -13.52
C VAL A 182 4.13 5.58 -14.77
N LYS A 183 3.32 6.62 -15.05
CA LYS A 183 2.54 6.70 -16.29
C LYS A 183 3.42 6.68 -17.53
N ALA A 184 4.50 7.47 -17.54
CA ALA A 184 5.43 7.53 -18.66
C ALA A 184 6.16 6.21 -18.89
N LYS A 185 6.55 5.51 -17.82
CA LYS A 185 7.33 4.27 -17.93
C LYS A 185 6.47 3.03 -18.19
N PHE A 186 5.30 2.92 -17.55
CA PHE A 186 4.47 1.71 -17.56
C PHE A 186 3.09 1.88 -18.20
N GLY A 187 2.70 3.11 -18.57
CA GLY A 187 1.35 3.40 -19.06
C GLY A 187 0.25 3.28 -17.97
N VAL A 188 0.64 3.16 -16.71
CA VAL A 188 -0.25 2.90 -15.57
C VAL A 188 -0.49 4.19 -14.79
N ASP A 189 -1.75 4.47 -14.47
CA ASP A 189 -2.13 5.56 -13.58
C ASP A 189 -2.10 5.05 -12.13
N LEU A 190 -1.25 5.68 -11.30
CA LEU A 190 -1.29 5.46 -9.86
C LEU A 190 -2.36 6.36 -9.23
N HIS A 191 -3.13 5.78 -8.33
CA HIS A 191 -4.14 6.51 -7.57
C HIS A 191 -3.69 6.66 -6.11
N PRO A 192 -3.71 7.87 -5.55
CA PRO A 192 -3.44 8.06 -4.13
C PRO A 192 -4.53 7.38 -3.29
N GLU A 193 -4.11 6.85 -2.14
CA GLU A 193 -5.01 6.38 -1.09
C GLU A 193 -5.27 7.52 -0.08
N VAL A 194 -4.34 8.44 0.00
CA VAL A 194 -4.40 9.63 0.85
C VAL A 194 -5.38 10.64 0.25
N GLU A 195 -6.26 11.17 1.08
CA GLU A 195 -7.17 12.25 0.69
C GLU A 195 -6.51 13.61 0.93
N HIS A 196 -6.65 14.49 -0.04
CA HIS A 196 -6.25 15.89 0.09
C HIS A 196 -7.45 16.69 0.62
N VAL A 197 -7.26 17.42 1.69
CA VAL A 197 -8.25 18.29 2.33
C VAL A 197 -7.83 19.75 2.25
#